data_bd5212f76ef214114b4c2dc5f45c62af
#
_entry.id   bd5212f76ef214114b4c2dc5f45c62af
#
_cell.length_a   1.000
_cell.length_b   1.000
_cell.length_c   1.000
_cell.angle_alpha   90.00
_cell.angle_beta   90.00
_cell.angle_gamma   90.00
#
_symmetry.space_group_name_H-M   'P 1'
#
loop_
_entity.id
_entity.type
_entity.pdbx_description
1 polymer ?
#
loop_
_entity_poly.entity_id
_entity_poly.type
_entity_poly.pdbx_seq_one_letter_code
_entity_poly.pdbx_strand_id
1 'polypeptide(L)'
;MRLKDTGFTVQDIKDKVNKYMIETYERFDFLAETAEGMYLYDEKGTPYLDFYAGIAVNNAGSRNPKVVAAAKDQLDDIMHTFNYPYTIPQALLAEKVCETIGMDKIFYQNSGTEANEAMIKMARKYGIEKYGPNRYHIVTAKMGFHGRTFGAMSATGQPGNGCQVGFGPMTYGFSYAPYNDLQAFKDACTENTIAIMVEPVQGEGGVHPATKEFMQGLRNFCDENDMLLLIDEVQTGWCRTGAVMSYMNYGIKPDIVSMAKGLGGGMPIGAICATAEVAKAFTPGSHGTTFGGHPVSCAAALAEVNELLDRDLAGNAKKVGDYFSEKLAKLPHVKEVRHQGLLVGVEFDDTVNGVEVKHGCLDRHLLITAIGAHIIRLIPPLIVTEEECDKAVAIIEETVKALEK
;
A
#
# COMPACT_ATOMS: atom_id res chain seq x y z
N MET A 1 -24.91 -8.77 1.73
CA MET A 1 -25.92 -8.61 2.80
C MET A 1 -26.29 -7.15 2.87
N ARG A 2 -27.56 -6.81 2.90
CA ARG A 2 -28.06 -5.44 3.01
C ARG A 2 -28.71 -5.24 4.37
N LEU A 3 -28.73 -4.02 4.90
CA LEU A 3 -29.34 -3.71 6.20
C LEU A 3 -30.79 -4.18 6.26
N LYS A 4 -31.57 -3.89 5.19
CA LYS A 4 -32.98 -4.32 5.05
C LYS A 4 -33.22 -5.84 5.15
N ASP A 5 -32.20 -6.64 4.87
CA ASP A 5 -32.29 -8.11 4.89
C ASP A 5 -31.98 -8.68 6.29
N THR A 6 -31.56 -7.83 7.23
CA THR A 6 -31.11 -8.25 8.57
C THR A 6 -32.17 -8.07 9.66
N GLY A 7 -33.15 -7.20 9.45
CA GLY A 7 -34.13 -6.78 10.46
C GLY A 7 -33.56 -5.86 11.56
N PHE A 8 -32.29 -5.38 11.40
CA PHE A 8 -31.64 -4.47 12.33
C PHE A 8 -31.68 -3.02 11.83
N THR A 9 -31.57 -2.08 12.76
CA THR A 9 -31.32 -0.66 12.47
C THR A 9 -29.82 -0.39 12.33
N VAL A 10 -29.46 0.78 11.81
CA VAL A 10 -28.05 1.25 11.77
C VAL A 10 -27.46 1.26 13.19
N GLN A 11 -28.23 1.74 14.18
CA GLN A 11 -27.78 1.78 15.56
C GLN A 11 -27.50 0.38 16.12
N ASP A 12 -28.37 -0.62 15.83
CA ASP A 12 -28.12 -2.00 16.24
C ASP A 12 -26.82 -2.57 15.67
N ILE A 13 -26.46 -2.19 14.42
CA ILE A 13 -25.20 -2.62 13.81
C ILE A 13 -24.01 -1.92 14.51
N LYS A 14 -24.09 -0.61 14.77
CA LYS A 14 -23.05 0.12 15.52
C LYS A 14 -22.86 -0.45 16.92
N ASP A 15 -23.94 -0.73 17.63
CA ASP A 15 -23.89 -1.31 18.98
C ASP A 15 -23.25 -2.72 18.98
N LYS A 16 -23.54 -3.55 17.96
CA LYS A 16 -22.90 -4.87 17.81
C LYS A 16 -21.39 -4.71 17.56
N VAL A 17 -20.99 -3.79 16.70
CA VAL A 17 -19.57 -3.51 16.43
C VAL A 17 -18.87 -3.05 17.71
N ASN A 18 -19.42 -2.07 18.43
CA ASN A 18 -18.84 -1.54 19.66
C ASN A 18 -18.79 -2.58 20.78
N LYS A 19 -19.76 -3.48 20.84
CA LYS A 19 -19.82 -4.53 21.87
C LYS A 19 -18.86 -5.70 21.60
N TYR A 20 -18.70 -6.11 20.34
CA TYR A 20 -18.05 -7.39 20.01
C TYR A 20 -16.71 -7.26 19.29
N MET A 21 -16.35 -6.09 18.77
CA MET A 21 -15.06 -5.90 18.10
C MET A 21 -14.11 -5.09 19.00
N ILE A 22 -12.83 -5.45 18.97
CA ILE A 22 -11.78 -4.68 19.64
C ILE A 22 -11.66 -3.34 18.94
N GLU A 23 -11.65 -2.26 19.70
CA GLU A 23 -11.58 -0.88 19.21
C GLU A 23 -10.15 -0.50 18.80
N THR A 24 -9.79 -0.84 17.56
CA THR A 24 -8.48 -0.52 16.98
C THR A 24 -8.55 0.57 15.91
N TYR A 25 -9.75 1.01 15.54
CA TYR A 25 -9.99 2.03 14.51
C TYR A 25 -10.97 3.09 15.00
N GLU A 26 -10.64 4.36 14.72
CA GLU A 26 -11.63 5.44 14.74
C GLU A 26 -12.55 5.28 13.52
N ARG A 27 -13.84 4.99 13.74
CA ARG A 27 -14.81 4.71 12.68
C ARG A 27 -15.49 5.97 12.21
N PHE A 28 -15.72 6.06 10.90
CA PHE A 28 -16.63 7.06 10.33
C PHE A 28 -18.07 6.79 10.77
N ASP A 29 -18.84 7.86 11.04
CA ASP A 29 -20.21 7.75 11.54
C ASP A 29 -21.24 7.51 10.44
N PHE A 30 -21.00 6.56 9.54
CA PHE A 30 -21.96 6.09 8.55
C PHE A 30 -21.84 4.57 8.34
N LEU A 31 -22.92 3.94 7.85
CA LEU A 31 -22.91 2.52 7.50
C LEU A 31 -22.63 2.37 5.99
N ALA A 32 -21.43 1.98 5.63
CA ALA A 32 -21.12 1.64 4.24
C ALA A 32 -21.86 0.36 3.82
N GLU A 33 -22.80 0.45 2.88
CA GLU A 33 -23.60 -0.70 2.45
C GLU A 33 -23.20 -1.21 1.07
N THR A 34 -22.87 -0.32 0.15
CA THR A 34 -22.44 -0.66 -1.21
C THR A 34 -21.34 0.24 -1.71
N ALA A 35 -20.69 -0.19 -2.80
CA ALA A 35 -19.69 0.60 -3.47
C ALA A 35 -19.75 0.39 -4.98
N GLU A 36 -19.40 1.42 -5.77
CA GLU A 36 -19.26 1.33 -7.22
C GLU A 36 -18.32 2.43 -7.75
N GLY A 37 -17.32 2.02 -8.51
CA GLY A 37 -16.37 2.96 -9.12
C GLY A 37 -15.69 3.86 -8.10
N MET A 38 -15.99 5.15 -8.15
CA MET A 38 -15.45 6.20 -7.28
C MET A 38 -16.25 6.42 -5.99
N TYR A 39 -17.32 5.67 -5.74
CA TYR A 39 -18.25 5.98 -4.65
C TYR A 39 -18.49 4.80 -3.71
N LEU A 40 -18.56 5.10 -2.41
CA LEU A 40 -19.27 4.29 -1.42
C LEU A 40 -20.67 4.86 -1.22
N TYR A 41 -21.59 3.98 -0.81
CA TYR A 41 -22.98 4.38 -0.54
C TYR A 41 -23.39 3.86 0.83
N ASP A 42 -24.09 4.71 1.59
CA ASP A 42 -24.73 4.31 2.84
C ASP A 42 -26.03 3.49 2.60
N GLU A 43 -26.71 3.13 3.67
CA GLU A 43 -27.97 2.38 3.62
C GLU A 43 -29.14 3.15 3.00
N LYS A 44 -29.03 4.50 2.90
CA LYS A 44 -30.02 5.35 2.25
C LYS A 44 -29.69 5.58 0.78
N GLY A 45 -28.51 5.14 0.34
CA GLY A 45 -27.99 5.38 -1.01
C GLY A 45 -27.30 6.72 -1.16
N THR A 46 -26.92 7.38 -0.06
CA THR A 46 -26.12 8.61 -0.10
C THR A 46 -24.72 8.29 -0.64
N PRO A 47 -24.27 8.95 -1.73
CA PRO A 47 -22.95 8.72 -2.28
C PRO A 47 -21.88 9.46 -1.48
N TYR A 48 -20.80 8.76 -1.18
CA TYR A 48 -19.56 9.31 -0.64
C TYR A 48 -18.45 9.16 -1.67
N LEU A 49 -17.89 10.29 -2.13
CA LEU A 49 -16.80 10.29 -3.10
C LEU A 49 -15.52 9.78 -2.40
N ASP A 50 -14.95 8.69 -2.93
CA ASP A 50 -13.91 7.92 -2.27
C ASP A 50 -12.51 8.33 -2.75
N PHE A 51 -11.85 9.21 -1.99
CA PHE A 51 -10.44 9.54 -2.14
C PHE A 51 -9.55 8.81 -1.12
N TYR A 52 -10.03 7.66 -0.62
CA TYR A 52 -9.35 6.75 0.29
C TYR A 52 -9.05 5.38 -0.37
N ALA A 53 -9.95 4.92 -1.24
CA ALA A 53 -9.85 3.68 -2.02
C ALA A 53 -9.47 2.43 -1.19
N GLY A 54 -9.97 2.33 0.07
CA GLY A 54 -9.59 1.24 0.97
C GLY A 54 -8.09 1.23 1.33
N ILE A 55 -7.46 2.39 1.40
CA ILE A 55 -6.01 2.62 1.58
C ILE A 55 -5.22 2.13 0.34
N ALA A 56 -5.55 2.69 -0.84
CA ALA A 56 -4.96 2.34 -2.13
C ALA A 56 -5.14 0.85 -2.52
N VAL A 57 -6.32 0.29 -2.23
CA VAL A 57 -6.67 -1.09 -2.56
C VAL A 57 -7.50 -1.17 -3.84
N ASN A 58 -8.51 -0.32 -3.98
CA ASN A 58 -9.49 -0.35 -5.08
C ASN A 58 -8.96 0.44 -6.30
N ASN A 59 -7.81 0.04 -6.84
CA ASN A 59 -7.13 0.80 -7.88
C ASN A 59 -7.96 0.88 -9.19
N ALA A 60 -8.57 -0.21 -9.64
CA ALA A 60 -9.47 -0.20 -10.81
C ALA A 60 -10.91 0.24 -10.50
N GLY A 61 -11.15 0.81 -9.32
CA GLY A 61 -12.45 1.24 -8.82
C GLY A 61 -13.15 0.18 -7.95
N SER A 62 -13.94 0.66 -7.00
CA SER A 62 -14.70 -0.21 -6.11
C SER A 62 -15.64 -1.10 -6.90
N ARG A 63 -15.64 -2.40 -6.55
CA ARG A 63 -16.51 -3.39 -7.20
C ARG A 63 -16.35 -3.45 -8.72
N ASN A 64 -15.11 -3.40 -9.22
CA ASN A 64 -14.85 -3.56 -10.65
C ASN A 64 -15.54 -4.82 -11.19
N PRO A 65 -16.35 -4.73 -12.25
CA PRO A 65 -17.20 -5.83 -12.72
C PRO A 65 -16.40 -7.05 -13.19
N LYS A 66 -15.21 -6.86 -13.80
CA LYS A 66 -14.36 -7.99 -14.24
C LYS A 66 -13.72 -8.71 -13.07
N VAL A 67 -13.26 -7.96 -12.07
CA VAL A 67 -12.70 -8.53 -10.82
C VAL A 67 -13.77 -9.33 -10.08
N VAL A 68 -14.98 -8.77 -9.95
CA VAL A 68 -16.10 -9.45 -9.30
C VAL A 68 -16.52 -10.71 -10.07
N ALA A 69 -16.56 -10.66 -11.40
CA ALA A 69 -16.88 -11.83 -12.22
C ALA A 69 -15.84 -12.93 -12.03
N ALA A 70 -14.54 -12.62 -12.16
CA ALA A 70 -13.47 -13.60 -11.98
C ALA A 70 -13.50 -14.27 -10.58
N ALA A 71 -13.77 -13.49 -9.53
CA ALA A 71 -13.90 -14.02 -8.19
C ALA A 71 -15.11 -14.97 -8.05
N LYS A 72 -16.26 -14.62 -8.65
CA LYS A 72 -17.47 -15.48 -8.61
C LYS A 72 -17.27 -16.76 -9.39
N ASP A 73 -16.72 -16.69 -10.60
CA ASP A 73 -16.47 -17.87 -11.42
C ASP A 73 -15.52 -18.83 -10.70
N GLN A 74 -14.48 -18.31 -10.07
CA GLN A 74 -13.55 -19.15 -9.31
C GLN A 74 -14.15 -19.73 -8.03
N LEU A 75 -15.12 -19.05 -7.39
CA LEU A 75 -15.85 -19.59 -6.24
C LEU A 75 -16.69 -20.82 -6.62
N ASP A 76 -17.23 -20.87 -7.84
CA ASP A 76 -18.01 -22.01 -8.33
C ASP A 76 -17.13 -23.23 -8.63
N ASP A 77 -15.82 -23.03 -8.91
CA ASP A 77 -14.88 -24.11 -9.17
C ASP A 77 -14.18 -24.59 -7.89
N ILE A 78 -13.22 -23.80 -7.37
CA ILE A 78 -12.44 -24.12 -6.18
C ILE A 78 -12.34 -22.86 -5.31
N MET A 79 -13.02 -22.85 -4.17
CA MET A 79 -12.91 -21.76 -3.20
C MET A 79 -11.53 -21.75 -2.54
N HIS A 80 -11.08 -22.90 -2.04
CA HIS A 80 -9.79 -23.05 -1.35
C HIS A 80 -9.20 -24.43 -1.56
N THR A 81 -7.86 -24.46 -1.68
CA THR A 81 -7.06 -25.69 -1.55
C THR A 81 -5.70 -25.33 -0.93
N PHE A 82 -5.01 -26.32 -0.38
CA PHE A 82 -3.64 -26.15 0.15
C PHE A 82 -2.62 -26.03 -0.99
N ASN A 83 -1.40 -25.56 -0.70
CA ASN A 83 -0.40 -25.19 -1.71
C ASN A 83 0.44 -26.36 -2.30
N TYR A 84 0.01 -27.62 -2.15
CA TYR A 84 0.73 -28.74 -2.76
C TYR A 84 0.23 -29.08 -4.18
N PRO A 85 -1.08 -29.02 -4.51
CA PRO A 85 -1.50 -29.13 -5.90
C PRO A 85 -1.27 -27.82 -6.65
N TYR A 86 -1.07 -27.95 -7.95
CA TYR A 86 -1.08 -26.78 -8.84
C TYR A 86 -2.49 -26.26 -9.04
N THR A 87 -2.64 -24.93 -9.07
CA THR A 87 -3.91 -24.28 -9.43
C THR A 87 -3.71 -23.33 -10.60
N ILE A 88 -4.71 -23.25 -11.47
CA ILE A 88 -4.66 -22.41 -12.67
C ILE A 88 -4.49 -20.92 -12.31
N PRO A 89 -5.29 -20.33 -11.38
CA PRO A 89 -5.17 -18.91 -11.08
C PRO A 89 -3.80 -18.51 -10.52
N GLN A 90 -3.18 -19.36 -9.68
CA GLN A 90 -1.83 -19.11 -9.16
C GLN A 90 -0.80 -19.04 -10.30
N ALA A 91 -0.85 -20.01 -11.22
CA ALA A 91 0.13 -20.10 -12.31
C ALA A 91 0.02 -18.89 -13.25
N LEU A 92 -1.21 -18.57 -13.68
CA LEU A 92 -1.45 -17.46 -14.60
C LEU A 92 -1.14 -16.09 -13.97
N LEU A 93 -1.48 -15.89 -12.70
CA LEU A 93 -1.11 -14.66 -12.01
C LEU A 93 0.41 -14.56 -11.81
N ALA A 94 1.10 -15.67 -11.50
CA ALA A 94 2.56 -15.69 -11.35
C ALA A 94 3.26 -15.27 -12.65
N GLU A 95 2.88 -15.85 -13.76
CA GLU A 95 3.39 -15.49 -15.10
C GLU A 95 3.12 -14.01 -15.38
N LYS A 96 1.85 -13.58 -15.28
CA LYS A 96 1.43 -12.19 -15.56
C LYS A 96 2.20 -11.19 -14.72
N VAL A 97 2.33 -11.40 -13.41
CA VAL A 97 3.04 -10.51 -12.52
C VAL A 97 4.53 -10.48 -12.84
N CYS A 98 5.19 -11.63 -12.88
CA CYS A 98 6.64 -11.70 -13.11
C CYS A 98 7.05 -11.06 -14.44
N GLU A 99 6.34 -11.36 -15.54
CA GLU A 99 6.60 -10.77 -16.85
C GLU A 99 6.36 -9.25 -16.87
N THR A 100 5.26 -8.80 -16.26
CA THR A 100 4.90 -7.38 -16.24
C THR A 100 5.93 -6.52 -15.48
N ILE A 101 6.46 -7.03 -14.37
CA ILE A 101 7.39 -6.27 -13.53
C ILE A 101 8.86 -6.64 -13.73
N GLY A 102 9.16 -7.58 -14.62
CA GLY A 102 10.52 -8.01 -14.96
C GLY A 102 11.24 -8.73 -13.82
N MET A 103 10.51 -9.48 -12.97
CA MET A 103 11.06 -10.30 -11.88
C MET A 103 10.95 -11.79 -12.23
N ASP A 104 11.69 -12.65 -11.52
CA ASP A 104 11.85 -14.03 -11.95
C ASP A 104 10.94 -15.03 -11.23
N LYS A 105 10.67 -14.79 -9.91
CA LYS A 105 9.91 -15.72 -9.07
C LYS A 105 8.99 -14.95 -8.12
N ILE A 106 7.77 -15.47 -7.92
CA ILE A 106 6.78 -14.95 -6.98
C ILE A 106 6.53 -15.94 -5.85
N PHE A 107 6.27 -15.41 -4.66
CA PHE A 107 5.73 -16.16 -3.53
C PHE A 107 4.54 -15.40 -2.95
N TYR A 108 3.39 -16.06 -2.86
CA TYR A 108 2.14 -15.47 -2.41
C TYR A 108 1.96 -15.47 -0.90
N GLN A 109 1.31 -14.43 -0.41
CA GLN A 109 0.87 -14.20 0.96
C GLN A 109 -0.57 -13.64 0.96
N ASN A 110 -1.07 -13.18 2.13
CA ASN A 110 -2.45 -12.70 2.27
C ASN A 110 -2.54 -11.18 2.50
N SER A 111 -1.44 -10.55 2.84
CA SER A 111 -1.37 -9.13 3.22
C SER A 111 0.00 -8.53 2.95
N GLY A 112 0.08 -7.19 2.98
CA GLY A 112 1.35 -6.48 2.82
C GLY A 112 2.33 -6.76 3.97
N THR A 113 1.84 -6.87 5.21
CA THR A 113 2.71 -7.20 6.35
C THR A 113 3.31 -8.58 6.23
N GLU A 114 2.54 -9.59 5.77
CA GLU A 114 3.08 -10.94 5.51
C GLU A 114 4.05 -10.96 4.34
N ALA A 115 3.80 -10.17 3.29
CA ALA A 115 4.73 -10.02 2.17
C ALA A 115 6.07 -9.43 2.66
N ASN A 116 6.03 -8.40 3.50
CA ASN A 116 7.23 -7.81 4.10
C ASN A 116 7.95 -8.77 5.03
N GLU A 117 7.24 -9.59 5.83
CA GLU A 117 7.86 -10.67 6.62
C GLU A 117 8.61 -11.68 5.72
N ALA A 118 7.98 -12.09 4.62
CA ALA A 118 8.60 -13.00 3.66
C ALA A 118 9.85 -12.37 3.02
N MET A 119 9.79 -11.08 2.66
CA MET A 119 10.90 -10.32 2.09
C MET A 119 12.08 -10.24 3.07
N ILE A 120 11.83 -9.85 4.32
CA ILE A 120 12.83 -9.79 5.40
C ILE A 120 13.46 -11.17 5.64
N LYS A 121 12.64 -12.22 5.74
CA LYS A 121 13.10 -13.60 5.97
C LYS A 121 13.95 -14.12 4.80
N MET A 122 13.51 -13.85 3.56
CA MET A 122 14.27 -14.26 2.36
C MET A 122 15.64 -13.59 2.31
N ALA A 123 15.70 -12.27 2.55
CA ALA A 123 16.95 -11.51 2.56
C ALA A 123 17.91 -12.03 3.65
N ARG A 124 17.43 -12.25 4.87
CA ARG A 124 18.25 -12.79 5.97
C ARG A 124 18.76 -14.20 5.68
N LYS A 125 17.89 -15.08 5.19
CA LYS A 125 18.27 -16.44 4.86
C LYS A 125 19.31 -16.48 3.74
N TYR A 126 19.11 -15.70 2.68
CA TYR A 126 20.09 -15.54 1.60
C TYR A 126 21.44 -15.05 2.13
N GLY A 127 21.44 -14.02 2.98
CA GLY A 127 22.66 -13.46 3.55
C GLY A 127 23.42 -14.47 4.40
N ILE A 128 22.72 -15.18 5.29
CA ILE A 128 23.33 -16.18 6.18
C ILE A 128 23.89 -17.36 5.38
N GLU A 129 23.16 -17.86 4.38
CA GLU A 129 23.62 -19.01 3.58
C GLU A 129 24.79 -18.66 2.67
N LYS A 130 24.85 -17.46 2.12
CA LYS A 130 25.88 -17.04 1.17
C LYS A 130 27.14 -16.46 1.83
N TYR A 131 26.97 -15.69 2.92
CA TYR A 131 28.04 -14.90 3.54
C TYR A 131 28.33 -15.26 5.00
N GLY A 132 27.53 -16.17 5.61
CA GLY A 132 27.71 -16.63 6.98
C GLY A 132 26.76 -16.02 7.99
N PRO A 133 26.77 -16.53 9.25
CA PRO A 133 25.69 -16.33 10.23
C PRO A 133 25.50 -14.88 10.70
N ASN A 134 26.44 -14.00 10.44
CA ASN A 134 26.38 -12.61 10.87
C ASN A 134 25.75 -11.68 9.80
N ARG A 135 25.48 -12.15 8.58
CA ARG A 135 24.97 -11.33 7.46
C ARG A 135 23.44 -11.30 7.45
N TYR A 136 22.82 -10.63 8.41
CA TYR A 136 21.34 -10.61 8.62
C TYR A 136 20.76 -9.21 8.86
N HIS A 137 21.59 -8.19 9.06
CA HIS A 137 21.16 -6.84 9.40
C HIS A 137 20.53 -6.14 8.20
N ILE A 138 19.47 -5.35 8.44
CA ILE A 138 18.75 -4.60 7.41
C ILE A 138 18.65 -3.13 7.83
N VAL A 139 19.01 -2.22 6.94
CA VAL A 139 18.82 -0.77 7.13
C VAL A 139 17.50 -0.36 6.49
N THR A 140 16.67 0.38 7.23
CA THR A 140 15.37 0.90 6.77
C THR A 140 15.30 2.41 6.94
N ALA A 141 14.26 3.04 6.38
CA ALA A 141 14.06 4.48 6.49
C ALA A 141 13.34 4.86 7.78
N LYS A 142 13.75 5.98 8.41
CA LYS A 142 12.91 6.67 9.41
C LYS A 142 11.59 7.10 8.77
N MET A 143 10.51 7.08 9.54
CA MET A 143 9.13 7.37 9.11
C MET A 143 8.58 6.39 8.06
N GLY A 144 9.27 5.28 7.73
CA GLY A 144 8.75 4.20 6.91
C GLY A 144 7.64 3.42 7.61
N PHE A 145 6.82 2.70 6.84
CA PHE A 145 5.79 1.82 7.37
C PHE A 145 5.76 0.50 6.59
N HIS A 146 6.05 -0.60 7.27
CA HIS A 146 6.17 -1.92 6.64
C HIS A 146 5.18 -2.97 7.15
N GLY A 147 4.40 -2.65 8.19
CA GLY A 147 3.35 -3.55 8.70
C GLY A 147 3.26 -3.63 10.22
N ARG A 148 2.42 -4.55 10.69
CA ARG A 148 2.06 -4.71 12.12
C ARG A 148 2.45 -6.06 12.72
N THR A 149 3.07 -6.97 11.98
CA THR A 149 3.72 -8.17 12.52
C THR A 149 5.09 -7.80 13.11
N PHE A 150 5.64 -8.60 14.01
CA PHE A 150 6.84 -8.24 14.75
C PHE A 150 8.05 -7.91 13.86
N GLY A 151 8.31 -8.66 12.79
CA GLY A 151 9.42 -8.36 11.87
C GLY A 151 9.15 -7.10 11.05
N ALA A 152 7.97 -6.99 10.42
CA ALA A 152 7.60 -5.82 9.62
C ALA A 152 7.47 -4.56 10.49
N MET A 153 6.95 -4.68 11.73
CA MET A 153 6.89 -3.60 12.70
C MET A 153 8.29 -3.16 13.14
N SER A 154 9.22 -4.10 13.30
CA SER A 154 10.62 -3.78 13.62
C SER A 154 11.35 -3.12 12.45
N ALA A 155 10.97 -3.38 11.21
CA ALA A 155 11.45 -2.66 10.03
C ALA A 155 10.85 -1.26 9.90
N THR A 156 9.67 -1.01 10.49
CA THR A 156 9.00 0.30 10.51
C THR A 156 9.82 1.30 11.32
N GLY A 157 10.39 2.30 10.67
CA GLY A 157 11.32 3.27 11.26
C GLY A 157 10.64 4.39 12.07
N GLN A 158 9.70 4.04 12.95
CA GLN A 158 8.91 4.98 13.76
C GLN A 158 9.01 4.66 15.27
N PRO A 159 10.24 4.59 15.85
CA PRO A 159 10.40 4.32 17.27
C PRO A 159 9.70 5.41 18.11
N GLY A 160 8.93 4.97 19.10
CA GLY A 160 8.15 5.90 19.96
C GLY A 160 6.76 6.24 19.42
N ASN A 161 6.37 5.81 18.23
CA ASN A 161 5.02 5.95 17.72
C ASN A 161 4.10 4.81 18.25
N GLY A 162 2.79 5.07 18.30
CA GLY A 162 1.78 4.11 18.77
C GLY A 162 1.76 2.76 18.06
N CYS A 163 2.38 2.65 16.87
CA CYS A 163 2.51 1.37 16.18
C CYS A 163 3.60 0.44 16.78
N GLN A 164 4.52 0.95 17.62
CA GLN A 164 5.60 0.19 18.24
C GLN A 164 5.59 0.24 19.77
N VAL A 165 5.04 1.32 20.36
CA VAL A 165 5.01 1.51 21.83
C VAL A 165 4.20 0.41 22.49
N GLY A 166 4.78 -0.27 23.49
CA GLY A 166 4.14 -1.35 24.24
C GLY A 166 4.26 -2.74 23.63
N PHE A 167 4.84 -2.88 22.43
CA PHE A 167 4.97 -4.17 21.73
C PHE A 167 6.39 -4.78 21.78
N GLY A 168 7.31 -4.17 22.56
CA GLY A 168 8.67 -4.72 22.71
C GLY A 168 8.73 -6.07 23.41
N PRO A 169 9.87 -6.83 23.27
CA PRO A 169 11.04 -6.42 22.52
C PRO A 169 10.87 -6.54 21.00
N MET A 170 11.43 -5.58 20.27
CA MET A 170 11.44 -5.61 18.81
C MET A 170 12.37 -6.70 18.30
N THR A 171 12.12 -7.22 17.11
CA THR A 171 13.03 -8.12 16.40
C THR A 171 14.34 -7.38 16.12
N TYR A 172 15.46 -7.90 16.58
CA TYR A 172 16.77 -7.28 16.39
C TYR A 172 17.27 -7.35 14.93
N GLY A 173 18.32 -6.57 14.65
CA GLY A 173 18.98 -6.57 13.33
C GLY A 173 18.38 -5.57 12.36
N PHE A 174 17.84 -4.46 12.87
CA PHE A 174 17.42 -3.32 12.08
C PHE A 174 18.11 -2.03 12.54
N SER A 175 18.44 -1.16 11.60
CA SER A 175 18.85 0.23 11.83
C SER A 175 18.03 1.17 10.95
N TYR A 176 17.91 2.43 11.35
CA TYR A 176 17.07 3.41 10.67
C TYR A 176 17.90 4.63 10.25
N ALA A 177 17.79 5.02 8.97
CA ALA A 177 18.41 6.22 8.42
C ALA A 177 17.36 7.24 7.97
N PRO A 178 17.67 8.55 7.97
CA PRO A 178 16.80 9.56 7.39
C PRO A 178 16.49 9.27 5.92
N TYR A 179 15.22 9.39 5.54
CA TYR A 179 14.81 9.20 4.14
C TYR A 179 15.38 10.28 3.23
N ASN A 180 15.73 9.92 1.99
CA ASN A 180 16.41 10.78 1.01
C ASN A 180 17.84 11.23 1.41
N ASP A 181 18.44 10.62 2.43
CA ASP A 181 19.83 10.84 2.82
C ASP A 181 20.68 9.59 2.54
N LEU A 182 21.26 9.53 1.33
CA LEU A 182 22.09 8.41 0.89
C LEU A 182 23.30 8.17 1.81
N GLN A 183 23.92 9.25 2.30
CA GLN A 183 25.09 9.12 3.15
C GLN A 183 24.73 8.52 4.50
N ALA A 184 23.62 8.95 5.10
CA ALA A 184 23.13 8.37 6.35
C ALA A 184 22.79 6.87 6.21
N PHE A 185 22.28 6.43 5.05
CA PHE A 185 22.07 4.99 4.79
C PHE A 185 23.41 4.23 4.71
N LYS A 186 24.42 4.80 4.04
CA LYS A 186 25.78 4.22 3.99
C LYS A 186 26.39 4.09 5.39
N ASP A 187 26.28 5.12 6.20
CA ASP A 187 26.82 5.18 7.56
C ASP A 187 26.10 4.23 8.53
N ALA A 188 24.80 3.93 8.29
CA ALA A 188 24.02 2.97 9.07
C ALA A 188 24.33 1.51 8.72
N CYS A 189 24.98 1.24 7.59
CA CYS A 189 25.39 -0.10 7.19
C CYS A 189 26.63 -0.56 7.97
N THR A 190 26.69 -1.85 8.23
CA THR A 190 27.81 -2.52 8.88
C THR A 190 28.25 -3.74 8.07
N GLU A 191 29.32 -4.40 8.45
CA GLU A 191 29.74 -5.68 7.86
C GLU A 191 28.65 -6.77 7.92
N ASN A 192 27.70 -6.64 8.87
CA ASN A 192 26.57 -7.56 9.04
C ASN A 192 25.35 -7.20 8.16
N THR A 193 25.38 -6.08 7.44
CA THR A 193 24.24 -5.63 6.65
C THR A 193 24.11 -6.43 5.37
N ILE A 194 22.96 -7.09 5.20
CA ILE A 194 22.62 -7.82 3.97
C ILE A 194 21.70 -7.02 3.04
N ALA A 195 20.93 -6.10 3.58
CA ALA A 195 19.94 -5.42 2.74
C ALA A 195 19.65 -3.99 3.22
N ILE A 196 19.19 -3.19 2.26
CA ILE A 196 18.49 -1.93 2.50
C ILE A 196 17.04 -2.13 2.07
N MET A 197 16.08 -1.70 2.90
CA MET A 197 14.65 -1.81 2.65
C MET A 197 13.98 -0.43 2.71
N VAL A 198 13.31 -0.02 1.63
CA VAL A 198 12.64 1.29 1.54
C VAL A 198 11.33 1.20 0.76
N GLU A 199 10.45 2.17 1.00
CA GLU A 199 9.31 2.50 0.14
C GLU A 199 9.77 3.53 -0.91
N PRO A 200 9.32 3.46 -2.17
CA PRO A 200 9.60 4.53 -3.16
C PRO A 200 8.91 5.86 -2.84
N VAL A 201 7.78 5.80 -2.13
CA VAL A 201 7.10 6.95 -1.52
C VAL A 201 6.65 6.53 -0.13
N GLN A 202 7.07 7.24 0.90
CA GLN A 202 6.59 7.00 2.27
C GLN A 202 5.14 7.44 2.41
N GLY A 203 4.21 6.50 2.23
CA GLY A 203 2.77 6.80 2.24
C GLY A 203 2.24 7.20 3.60
N GLU A 204 2.56 6.41 4.64
CA GLU A 204 2.13 6.65 6.02
C GLU A 204 2.99 7.70 6.73
N GLY A 205 4.15 8.04 6.20
CA GLY A 205 5.04 9.07 6.70
C GLY A 205 4.69 10.50 6.27
N GLY A 206 3.63 10.71 5.48
CA GLY A 206 3.20 12.04 5.02
C GLY A 206 3.36 12.29 3.51
N VAL A 207 3.40 11.24 2.72
CA VAL A 207 3.57 11.25 1.26
C VAL A 207 4.88 11.95 0.86
N HIS A 208 5.98 11.29 1.16
CA HIS A 208 7.31 11.76 0.78
C HIS A 208 7.88 10.88 -0.35
N PRO A 209 7.91 11.36 -1.62
CA PRO A 209 8.59 10.65 -2.70
C PRO A 209 10.10 10.59 -2.49
N ALA A 210 10.72 9.48 -2.90
CA ALA A 210 12.17 9.40 -3.02
C ALA A 210 12.69 10.33 -4.12
N THR A 211 13.91 10.84 -3.96
CA THR A 211 14.60 11.46 -5.08
C THR A 211 15.20 10.39 -6.00
N LYS A 212 15.38 10.72 -7.28
CA LYS A 212 15.98 9.80 -8.23
C LYS A 212 17.42 9.45 -7.83
N GLU A 213 18.15 10.43 -7.39
CA GLU A 213 19.54 10.33 -6.94
C GLU A 213 19.66 9.38 -5.74
N PHE A 214 18.70 9.46 -4.80
CA PHE A 214 18.66 8.58 -3.64
C PHE A 214 18.40 7.12 -4.05
N MET A 215 17.38 6.83 -4.84
CA MET A 215 17.03 5.47 -5.24
C MET A 215 18.13 4.82 -6.09
N GLN A 216 18.67 5.55 -7.05
CA GLN A 216 19.79 5.08 -7.87
C GLN A 216 21.08 4.92 -7.05
N GLY A 217 21.32 5.84 -6.12
CA GLY A 217 22.44 5.75 -5.17
C GLY A 217 22.36 4.53 -4.26
N LEU A 218 21.16 4.19 -3.75
CA LEU A 218 20.93 2.96 -2.97
C LEU A 218 21.19 1.71 -3.82
N ARG A 219 20.70 1.67 -5.08
CA ARG A 219 20.94 0.52 -5.95
C ARG A 219 22.42 0.31 -6.20
N ASN A 220 23.13 1.37 -6.61
CA ASN A 220 24.56 1.29 -6.85
C ASN A 220 25.34 0.86 -5.60
N PHE A 221 25.00 1.44 -4.44
CA PHE A 221 25.67 1.10 -3.18
C PHE A 221 25.44 -0.37 -2.76
N CYS A 222 24.21 -0.88 -2.97
CA CYS A 222 23.92 -2.30 -2.73
C CYS A 222 24.75 -3.21 -3.66
N ASP A 223 24.85 -2.86 -4.95
CA ASP A 223 25.62 -3.63 -5.93
C ASP A 223 27.12 -3.65 -5.59
N GLU A 224 27.69 -2.52 -5.18
CA GLU A 224 29.10 -2.37 -4.81
C GLU A 224 29.49 -3.11 -3.52
N ASN A 225 28.51 -3.43 -2.66
CA ASN A 225 28.75 -4.01 -1.32
C ASN A 225 28.12 -5.40 -1.12
N ASP A 226 27.74 -6.08 -2.20
CA ASP A 226 27.07 -7.39 -2.14
C ASP A 226 25.86 -7.40 -1.18
N MET A 227 25.04 -6.34 -1.24
CA MET A 227 23.80 -6.19 -0.47
C MET A 227 22.59 -6.25 -1.38
N LEU A 228 21.43 -6.58 -0.81
CA LEU A 228 20.15 -6.61 -1.50
C LEU A 228 19.43 -5.26 -1.35
N LEU A 229 18.80 -4.80 -2.44
CA LEU A 229 17.84 -3.72 -2.40
C LEU A 229 16.42 -4.30 -2.35
N LEU A 230 15.75 -4.06 -1.22
CA LEU A 230 14.38 -4.49 -0.96
C LEU A 230 13.45 -3.29 -1.13
N ILE A 231 12.47 -3.40 -2.01
CA ILE A 231 11.51 -2.33 -2.26
C ILE A 231 10.11 -2.75 -1.78
N ASP A 232 9.55 -1.97 -0.86
CA ASP A 232 8.17 -2.12 -0.43
C ASP A 232 7.24 -1.32 -1.34
N GLU A 233 6.55 -2.03 -2.22
CA GLU A 233 5.56 -1.49 -3.17
C GLU A 233 4.11 -1.78 -2.72
N VAL A 234 3.90 -2.11 -1.46
CA VAL A 234 2.57 -2.43 -0.93
C VAL A 234 1.57 -1.31 -1.14
N GLN A 235 2.00 -0.04 -1.02
CA GLN A 235 1.12 1.12 -1.26
C GLN A 235 1.41 1.83 -2.59
N THR A 236 2.62 1.74 -3.11
CA THR A 236 3.09 2.51 -4.27
C THR A 236 2.95 1.78 -5.61
N GLY A 237 2.84 0.46 -5.57
CA GLY A 237 2.75 -0.37 -6.76
C GLY A 237 1.39 -0.33 -7.46
N TRP A 238 1.32 -1.09 -8.54
CA TRP A 238 0.11 -1.31 -9.32
C TRP A 238 -0.50 -0.01 -9.82
N CYS A 239 0.30 0.74 -10.60
CA CYS A 239 -0.06 1.96 -11.30
C CYS A 239 -0.24 3.21 -10.42
N ARG A 240 -0.22 3.11 -9.08
CA ARG A 240 -0.51 4.21 -8.15
C ARG A 240 0.34 5.46 -8.39
N THR A 241 1.62 5.29 -8.69
CA THR A 241 2.61 6.37 -8.80
C THR A 241 2.92 6.79 -10.24
N GLY A 242 2.09 6.40 -11.19
CA GLY A 242 2.28 6.76 -12.61
C GLY A 242 3.19 5.79 -13.38
N ALA A 243 3.57 4.68 -12.77
CA ALA A 243 4.20 3.53 -13.41
C ALA A 243 3.58 2.25 -12.82
N VAL A 244 3.74 1.10 -13.47
CA VAL A 244 3.19 -0.16 -12.98
C VAL A 244 3.72 -0.47 -11.58
N MET A 245 5.04 -0.37 -11.40
CA MET A 245 5.70 -0.39 -10.09
C MET A 245 6.48 0.91 -9.93
N SER A 246 6.45 1.49 -8.74
CA SER A 246 7.06 2.82 -8.49
C SER A 246 8.57 2.84 -8.72
N TYR A 247 9.29 1.75 -8.45
CA TYR A 247 10.74 1.68 -8.70
C TYR A 247 11.11 1.90 -10.18
N MET A 248 10.19 1.66 -11.10
CA MET A 248 10.41 1.88 -12.54
C MET A 248 10.57 3.37 -12.86
N ASN A 249 9.96 4.27 -12.09
CA ASN A 249 10.13 5.72 -12.24
C ASN A 249 11.58 6.17 -12.02
N TYR A 250 12.36 5.38 -11.29
CA TYR A 250 13.76 5.66 -10.96
C TYR A 250 14.76 4.93 -11.88
N GLY A 251 14.26 4.04 -12.75
CA GLY A 251 15.10 3.24 -13.66
C GLY A 251 15.98 2.23 -12.94
N ILE A 252 15.52 1.69 -11.81
CA ILE A 252 16.23 0.67 -11.01
C ILE A 252 15.45 -0.65 -11.03
N LYS A 253 16.13 -1.75 -10.64
CA LYS A 253 15.52 -3.06 -10.39
C LYS A 253 15.88 -3.52 -8.98
N PRO A 254 14.89 -3.86 -8.12
CA PRO A 254 15.14 -4.44 -6.81
C PRO A 254 15.59 -5.90 -6.91
N ASP A 255 16.17 -6.41 -5.83
CA ASP A 255 16.43 -7.83 -5.66
C ASP A 255 15.20 -8.59 -5.16
N ILE A 256 14.41 -7.94 -4.29
CA ILE A 256 13.10 -8.40 -3.84
C ILE A 256 12.15 -7.20 -3.80
N VAL A 257 10.93 -7.39 -4.26
CA VAL A 257 9.83 -6.42 -4.15
C VAL A 257 8.64 -7.06 -3.45
N SER A 258 8.06 -6.35 -2.48
CA SER A 258 6.80 -6.74 -1.85
C SER A 258 5.62 -5.98 -2.44
N MET A 259 4.46 -6.62 -2.50
CA MET A 259 3.23 -6.05 -3.05
C MET A 259 1.99 -6.61 -2.35
N ALA A 260 0.91 -5.83 -2.32
CA ALA A 260 -0.41 -6.20 -1.83
C ALA A 260 -1.46 -5.18 -2.32
N LYS A 261 -2.45 -4.83 -1.51
CA LYS A 261 -3.42 -3.74 -1.76
C LYS A 261 -3.96 -3.75 -3.20
N GLY A 262 -3.50 -2.81 -4.04
CA GLY A 262 -3.90 -2.68 -5.44
C GLY A 262 -3.63 -3.91 -6.33
N LEU A 263 -2.87 -4.90 -5.86
CA LEU A 263 -2.74 -6.19 -6.53
C LEU A 263 -4.08 -6.96 -6.58
N GLY A 264 -4.87 -6.88 -5.50
CA GLY A 264 -6.01 -7.75 -5.29
C GLY A 264 -7.37 -7.21 -5.71
N GLY A 265 -7.48 -5.92 -6.06
CA GLY A 265 -8.76 -5.29 -6.44
C GLY A 265 -9.85 -5.40 -5.36
N GLY A 266 -9.46 -5.47 -4.08
CA GLY A 266 -10.35 -5.66 -2.94
C GLY A 266 -10.27 -7.06 -2.29
N MET A 267 -9.67 -8.06 -2.93
CA MET A 267 -9.43 -9.38 -2.33
C MET A 267 -8.13 -9.40 -1.51
N PRO A 268 -8.11 -10.09 -0.35
CA PRO A 268 -6.89 -10.26 0.43
C PRO A 268 -5.84 -11.04 -0.34
N ILE A 269 -4.72 -10.38 -0.66
CA ILE A 269 -3.55 -10.97 -1.28
C ILE A 269 -2.33 -10.13 -0.96
N GLY A 270 -1.20 -10.76 -0.76
CA GLY A 270 0.12 -10.18 -0.74
C GLY A 270 1.08 -11.07 -1.51
N ALA A 271 2.18 -10.54 -1.95
CA ALA A 271 3.23 -11.33 -2.61
C ALA A 271 4.58 -10.64 -2.49
N ILE A 272 5.63 -11.45 -2.63
CA ILE A 272 6.95 -10.96 -2.97
C ILE A 272 7.36 -11.51 -4.33
N CYS A 273 8.07 -10.69 -5.12
CA CYS A 273 8.82 -11.19 -6.26
C CYS A 273 10.31 -11.00 -6.01
N ALA A 274 11.12 -11.96 -6.44
CA ALA A 274 12.56 -11.95 -6.25
C ALA A 274 13.29 -12.33 -7.55
N THR A 275 14.55 -11.92 -7.65
CA THR A 275 15.45 -12.43 -8.68
C THR A 275 15.65 -13.93 -8.51
N ALA A 276 15.95 -14.64 -9.61
CA ALA A 276 16.14 -16.10 -9.60
C ALA A 276 17.22 -16.55 -8.60
N GLU A 277 18.26 -15.74 -8.43
CA GLU A 277 19.37 -16.03 -7.50
C GLU A 277 18.89 -15.95 -6.04
N VAL A 278 18.22 -14.84 -5.66
CA VAL A 278 17.76 -14.62 -4.28
C VAL A 278 16.63 -15.58 -3.91
N ALA A 279 15.77 -15.91 -4.86
CA ALA A 279 14.66 -16.85 -4.66
C ALA A 279 15.12 -18.26 -4.22
N LYS A 280 16.35 -18.66 -4.55
CA LYS A 280 16.93 -19.95 -4.12
C LYS A 280 17.04 -20.08 -2.59
N ALA A 281 17.05 -18.96 -1.86
CA ALA A 281 17.07 -18.98 -0.40
C ALA A 281 15.80 -19.63 0.19
N PHE A 282 14.67 -19.58 -0.48
CA PHE A 282 13.48 -20.30 -0.03
C PHE A 282 13.41 -21.68 -0.69
N THR A 283 13.41 -22.69 0.15
CA THR A 283 13.28 -24.11 -0.23
C THR A 283 12.06 -24.72 0.47
N PRO A 284 11.55 -25.86 0.04
CA PRO A 284 10.44 -26.54 0.71
C PRO A 284 10.65 -26.64 2.23
N GLY A 285 9.67 -26.13 3.01
CA GLY A 285 9.71 -26.10 4.47
C GLY A 285 10.37 -24.85 5.10
N SER A 286 11.05 -24.00 4.33
CA SER A 286 11.71 -22.79 4.89
C SER A 286 10.72 -21.65 5.21
N HIS A 287 9.64 -21.57 4.48
CA HIS A 287 8.51 -20.65 4.71
C HIS A 287 7.23 -21.25 4.16
N GLY A 288 6.07 -20.74 4.59
CA GLY A 288 4.77 -21.26 4.16
C GLY A 288 3.61 -20.37 4.60
N THR A 289 2.45 -20.64 4.03
CA THR A 289 1.19 -19.96 4.33
C THR A 289 0.03 -20.90 3.97
N THR A 290 -1.03 -20.88 4.76
CA THR A 290 -2.24 -21.67 4.48
C THR A 290 -3.03 -21.07 3.31
N PHE A 291 -3.22 -19.75 3.31
CA PHE A 291 -4.09 -19.06 2.36
C PHE A 291 -3.34 -18.27 1.27
N GLY A 292 -2.03 -18.13 1.34
CA GLY A 292 -1.27 -17.43 0.31
C GLY A 292 -1.41 -18.15 -1.03
N GLY A 293 -1.74 -17.41 -2.09
CA GLY A 293 -2.10 -17.97 -3.38
C GLY A 293 -3.52 -18.54 -3.44
N HIS A 294 -4.44 -18.07 -2.57
CA HIS A 294 -5.84 -18.47 -2.57
C HIS A 294 -6.45 -18.35 -3.97
N PRO A 295 -7.07 -19.41 -4.52
CA PRO A 295 -7.53 -19.43 -5.92
C PRO A 295 -8.42 -18.25 -6.29
N VAL A 296 -9.40 -17.90 -5.43
CA VAL A 296 -10.32 -16.78 -5.67
C VAL A 296 -9.57 -15.43 -5.64
N SER A 297 -8.64 -15.25 -4.69
CA SER A 297 -7.82 -14.03 -4.66
C SER A 297 -6.90 -13.91 -5.86
N CYS A 298 -6.32 -15.02 -6.33
CA CYS A 298 -5.47 -15.02 -7.52
C CYS A 298 -6.27 -14.75 -8.79
N ALA A 299 -7.46 -15.30 -8.95
CA ALA A 299 -8.34 -15.03 -10.10
C ALA A 299 -8.78 -13.56 -10.13
N ALA A 300 -9.18 -13.00 -8.98
CA ALA A 300 -9.51 -11.58 -8.84
C ALA A 300 -8.31 -10.69 -9.14
N ALA A 301 -7.13 -11.02 -8.60
CA ALA A 301 -5.90 -10.26 -8.81
C ALA A 301 -5.46 -10.27 -10.29
N LEU A 302 -5.59 -11.40 -10.98
CA LEU A 302 -5.31 -11.48 -12.41
C LEU A 302 -6.22 -10.56 -13.22
N ALA A 303 -7.52 -10.51 -12.88
CA ALA A 303 -8.47 -9.60 -13.50
C ALA A 303 -8.15 -8.13 -13.18
N GLU A 304 -7.78 -7.82 -11.93
CA GLU A 304 -7.37 -6.46 -11.53
C GLU A 304 -6.13 -6.01 -12.29
N VAL A 305 -5.07 -6.83 -12.34
CA VAL A 305 -3.83 -6.51 -13.07
C VAL A 305 -4.11 -6.26 -14.55
N ASN A 306 -4.95 -7.08 -15.18
CA ASN A 306 -5.35 -6.85 -16.55
C ASN A 306 -6.10 -5.52 -16.74
N GLU A 307 -7.07 -5.20 -15.88
CA GLU A 307 -7.78 -3.91 -15.93
C GLU A 307 -6.84 -2.71 -15.77
N LEU A 308 -5.88 -2.79 -14.86
CA LEU A 308 -4.90 -1.72 -14.65
C LEU A 308 -4.05 -1.47 -15.90
N LEU A 309 -3.61 -2.55 -16.56
CA LEU A 309 -2.75 -2.48 -17.73
C LEU A 309 -3.53 -2.12 -19.02
N ASP A 310 -4.65 -2.80 -19.29
CA ASP A 310 -5.45 -2.62 -20.50
C ASP A 310 -6.02 -1.20 -20.61
N ARG A 311 -6.29 -0.56 -19.49
CA ARG A 311 -6.81 0.82 -19.41
C ARG A 311 -5.75 1.88 -19.23
N ASP A 312 -4.47 1.51 -19.21
CA ASP A 312 -3.35 2.42 -18.92
C ASP A 312 -3.60 3.29 -17.68
N LEU A 313 -3.99 2.65 -16.56
CA LEU A 313 -4.25 3.39 -15.33
C LEU A 313 -2.99 4.02 -14.72
N ALA A 314 -1.79 3.59 -15.12
CA ALA A 314 -0.56 4.28 -14.79
C ALA A 314 -0.47 5.65 -15.48
N GLY A 315 -0.77 5.70 -16.78
CA GLY A 315 -0.84 6.96 -17.54
C GLY A 315 -1.90 7.91 -16.97
N ASN A 316 -3.10 7.38 -16.62
CA ASN A 316 -4.13 8.18 -15.96
C ASN A 316 -3.67 8.70 -14.61
N ALA A 317 -3.06 7.87 -13.77
CA ALA A 317 -2.55 8.26 -12.45
C ALA A 317 -1.53 9.39 -12.55
N LYS A 318 -0.64 9.35 -13.54
CA LYS A 318 0.32 10.42 -13.79
C LYS A 318 -0.38 11.71 -14.20
N LYS A 319 -1.17 11.64 -15.28
CA LYS A 319 -1.84 12.82 -15.86
C LYS A 319 -2.77 13.50 -14.85
N VAL A 320 -3.67 12.74 -14.23
CA VAL A 320 -4.66 13.28 -13.31
C VAL A 320 -4.01 13.66 -11.97
N GLY A 321 -2.96 12.95 -11.55
CA GLY A 321 -2.17 13.31 -10.36
C GLY A 321 -1.50 14.67 -10.49
N ASP A 322 -0.85 14.96 -11.63
CA ASP A 322 -0.25 16.26 -11.94
C ASP A 322 -1.33 17.37 -11.92
N TYR A 323 -2.45 17.17 -12.63
CA TYR A 323 -3.58 18.09 -12.64
C TYR A 323 -4.14 18.36 -11.23
N PHE A 324 -4.36 17.32 -10.46
CA PHE A 324 -4.94 17.41 -9.12
C PHE A 324 -4.02 18.16 -8.14
N SER A 325 -2.72 17.86 -8.16
CA SER A 325 -1.76 18.53 -7.29
C SER A 325 -1.62 20.01 -7.61
N GLU A 326 -1.67 20.42 -8.89
CA GLU A 326 -1.69 21.82 -9.29
C GLU A 326 -2.91 22.59 -8.76
N LYS A 327 -4.06 21.94 -8.69
CA LYS A 327 -5.28 22.53 -8.13
C LYS A 327 -5.20 22.65 -6.59
N LEU A 328 -4.76 21.60 -5.93
CA LEU A 328 -4.61 21.56 -4.47
C LEU A 328 -3.60 22.60 -3.97
N ALA A 329 -2.52 22.83 -4.70
CA ALA A 329 -1.51 23.83 -4.35
C ALA A 329 -2.03 25.29 -4.34
N LYS A 330 -3.21 25.54 -4.92
CA LYS A 330 -3.85 26.87 -4.95
C LYS A 330 -4.83 27.10 -3.79
N LEU A 331 -5.08 26.08 -2.98
CA LEU A 331 -5.97 26.18 -1.83
C LEU A 331 -5.38 27.08 -0.74
N PRO A 332 -6.23 27.77 0.04
CA PRO A 332 -5.77 28.58 1.18
C PRO A 332 -5.06 27.69 2.21
N HIS A 333 -4.09 28.26 2.90
CA HIS A 333 -3.31 27.61 3.97
C HIS A 333 -2.47 26.39 3.54
N VAL A 334 -2.43 26.04 2.24
CA VAL A 334 -1.56 24.97 1.74
C VAL A 334 -0.11 25.45 1.73
N LYS A 335 0.72 24.78 2.53
CA LYS A 335 2.17 25.01 2.62
C LYS A 335 2.92 24.25 1.54
N GLU A 336 2.52 22.98 1.31
CA GLU A 336 3.16 22.10 0.34
C GLU A 336 2.19 21.04 -0.17
N VAL A 337 2.27 20.70 -1.45
CA VAL A 337 1.66 19.51 -2.03
C VAL A 337 2.75 18.59 -2.52
N ARG A 338 2.80 17.37 -2.01
CA ARG A 338 3.71 16.30 -2.43
C ARG A 338 2.92 15.24 -3.14
N HIS A 339 3.39 14.77 -4.27
CA HIS A 339 2.73 13.67 -4.96
C HIS A 339 3.67 12.85 -5.84
N GLN A 340 3.26 11.62 -6.11
CA GLN A 340 3.75 10.83 -7.23
C GLN A 340 2.55 10.05 -7.79
N GLY A 341 2.14 10.38 -9.02
CA GLY A 341 0.87 9.92 -9.56
C GLY A 341 -0.31 10.33 -8.66
N LEU A 342 -1.18 9.39 -8.34
CA LEU A 342 -2.35 9.57 -7.46
C LEU A 342 -2.11 9.13 -6.01
N LEU A 343 -0.90 9.23 -5.53
CA LEU A 343 -0.54 9.24 -4.11
C LEU A 343 -0.19 10.68 -3.75
N VAL A 344 -1.13 11.41 -3.13
CA VAL A 344 -1.05 12.85 -2.93
C VAL A 344 -1.15 13.18 -1.44
N GLY A 345 -0.22 13.99 -0.94
CA GLY A 345 -0.22 14.58 0.39
C GLY A 345 -0.31 16.10 0.30
N VAL A 346 -1.20 16.70 1.08
CA VAL A 346 -1.34 18.14 1.21
C VAL A 346 -0.99 18.53 2.63
N GLU A 347 0.07 19.29 2.79
CA GLU A 347 0.48 19.85 4.07
C GLU A 347 -0.03 21.29 4.20
N PHE A 348 -0.80 21.52 5.24
CA PHE A 348 -1.27 22.85 5.59
C PHE A 348 -0.27 23.57 6.52
N ASP A 349 -0.42 24.87 6.65
CA ASP A 349 0.26 25.65 7.68
C ASP A 349 -0.28 25.32 9.08
N ASP A 350 0.38 25.84 10.12
CA ASP A 350 0.07 25.54 11.53
C ASP A 350 -1.32 26.03 11.99
N THR A 351 -2.05 26.77 11.15
CA THR A 351 -3.39 27.29 11.46
C THR A 351 -4.50 26.30 11.12
N VAL A 352 -4.24 25.32 10.23
CA VAL A 352 -5.22 24.33 9.78
C VAL A 352 -4.89 22.94 10.32
N ASN A 353 -5.87 22.32 10.98
CA ASN A 353 -5.76 20.95 11.47
C ASN A 353 -6.30 19.97 10.43
N GLY A 354 -5.43 19.10 9.90
CA GLY A 354 -5.78 18.10 8.87
C GLY A 354 -6.82 17.06 9.34
N VAL A 355 -6.90 16.80 10.66
CA VAL A 355 -7.94 15.90 11.21
C VAL A 355 -9.31 16.58 11.15
N GLU A 356 -9.38 17.88 11.43
CA GLU A 356 -10.62 18.65 11.29
C GLU A 356 -11.03 18.76 9.82
N VAL A 357 -10.07 18.96 8.90
CA VAL A 357 -10.35 18.91 7.45
C VAL A 357 -10.90 17.55 7.05
N LYS A 358 -10.32 16.43 7.51
CA LYS A 358 -10.85 15.08 7.26
C LYS A 358 -12.32 14.96 7.72
N HIS A 359 -12.66 15.43 8.91
CA HIS A 359 -14.03 15.36 9.43
C HIS A 359 -14.99 16.26 8.64
N GLY A 360 -14.59 17.50 8.35
CA GLY A 360 -15.43 18.40 7.57
C GLY A 360 -15.63 17.96 6.12
N CYS A 361 -14.65 17.24 5.53
CA CYS A 361 -14.82 16.58 4.23
C CYS A 361 -15.80 15.40 4.33
N LEU A 362 -15.75 14.60 5.39
CA LEU A 362 -16.71 13.52 5.63
C LEU A 362 -18.15 14.05 5.71
N ASP A 363 -18.37 15.15 6.43
CA ASP A 363 -19.68 15.80 6.54
C ASP A 363 -20.23 16.27 5.16
N ARG A 364 -19.32 16.47 4.20
CA ARG A 364 -19.61 16.83 2.79
C ARG A 364 -19.50 15.65 1.83
N HIS A 365 -19.52 14.45 2.37
CA HIS A 365 -19.48 13.18 1.63
C HIS A 365 -18.22 12.97 0.78
N LEU A 366 -17.07 13.48 1.21
CA LEU A 366 -15.74 13.18 0.67
C LEU A 366 -14.92 12.39 1.67
N LEU A 367 -14.46 11.21 1.26
CA LEU A 367 -13.62 10.34 2.09
C LEU A 367 -12.14 10.58 1.81
N ILE A 368 -11.41 11.05 2.82
CA ILE A 368 -9.95 11.28 2.79
C ILE A 368 -9.32 10.80 4.09
N THR A 369 -7.98 10.80 4.17
CA THR A 369 -7.28 10.52 5.43
C THR A 369 -6.47 11.71 5.92
N ALA A 370 -6.16 11.73 7.22
CA ALA A 370 -5.20 12.66 7.82
C ALA A 370 -3.98 11.88 8.32
N ILE A 371 -2.81 12.52 8.23
CA ILE A 371 -1.53 12.01 8.74
C ILE A 371 -0.93 13.07 9.66
N GLY A 372 -0.83 12.74 10.95
CA GLY A 372 -0.44 13.75 11.95
C GLY A 372 -1.44 14.90 12.04
N ALA A 373 -0.96 16.09 12.43
CA ALA A 373 -1.83 17.23 12.72
C ALA A 373 -2.19 18.07 11.48
N HIS A 374 -1.31 18.14 10.47
CA HIS A 374 -1.44 19.16 9.41
C HIS A 374 -1.44 18.58 7.99
N ILE A 375 -1.42 17.26 7.83
CA ILE A 375 -1.36 16.62 6.51
C ILE A 375 -2.65 15.86 6.24
N ILE A 376 -3.25 16.08 5.08
CA ILE A 376 -4.25 15.17 4.51
C ILE A 376 -3.63 14.37 3.38
N ARG A 377 -4.06 13.11 3.24
CA ARG A 377 -3.66 12.23 2.14
C ARG A 377 -4.85 11.85 1.28
N LEU A 378 -4.65 11.90 -0.02
CA LEU A 378 -5.64 11.64 -1.07
C LEU A 378 -5.11 10.52 -1.96
N ILE A 379 -5.81 9.40 -1.98
CA ILE A 379 -5.43 8.17 -2.70
C ILE A 379 -6.63 7.56 -3.41
N PRO A 380 -7.27 8.30 -4.35
CA PRO A 380 -8.48 7.84 -5.01
C PRO A 380 -8.25 6.57 -5.83
N PRO A 381 -9.29 5.83 -6.24
CA PRO A 381 -9.18 4.86 -7.31
C PRO A 381 -8.54 5.49 -8.56
N LEU A 382 -7.73 4.70 -9.31
CA LEU A 382 -6.96 5.23 -10.45
C LEU A 382 -7.82 5.54 -11.68
N ILE A 383 -9.11 5.24 -11.61
CA ILE A 383 -10.10 5.59 -12.62
C ILE A 383 -10.63 7.02 -12.48
N VAL A 384 -10.18 7.74 -11.44
CA VAL A 384 -10.61 9.11 -11.14
C VAL A 384 -10.41 10.03 -12.35
N THR A 385 -11.36 10.92 -12.56
CA THR A 385 -11.35 11.94 -13.61
C THR A 385 -10.97 13.31 -13.07
N GLU A 386 -10.60 14.25 -13.97
CA GLU A 386 -10.35 15.65 -13.62
C GLU A 386 -11.60 16.31 -12.98
N GLU A 387 -12.82 15.93 -13.43
CA GLU A 387 -14.08 16.43 -12.86
C GLU A 387 -14.27 15.99 -11.39
N GLU A 388 -13.94 14.74 -11.08
CA GLU A 388 -14.02 14.24 -9.69
C GLU A 388 -12.95 14.87 -8.81
N CYS A 389 -11.77 15.16 -9.36
CA CYS A 389 -10.74 15.94 -8.67
C CYS A 389 -11.21 17.36 -8.38
N ASP A 390 -11.86 18.03 -9.33
CA ASP A 390 -12.41 19.38 -9.13
C ASP A 390 -13.50 19.38 -8.04
N LYS A 391 -14.36 18.36 -7.99
CA LYS A 391 -15.33 18.18 -6.89
C LYS A 391 -14.62 18.04 -5.53
N ALA A 392 -13.59 17.21 -5.47
CA ALA A 392 -12.81 17.02 -4.23
C ALA A 392 -12.11 18.31 -3.79
N VAL A 393 -11.47 19.03 -4.72
CA VAL A 393 -10.84 20.34 -4.44
C VAL A 393 -11.85 21.34 -3.88
N ALA A 394 -13.02 21.45 -4.49
CA ALA A 394 -14.06 22.36 -4.04
C ALA A 394 -14.55 22.04 -2.60
N ILE A 395 -14.73 20.74 -2.29
CA ILE A 395 -15.14 20.30 -0.96
C ILE A 395 -14.05 20.60 0.07
N ILE A 396 -12.78 20.36 -0.26
CA ILE A 396 -11.65 20.65 0.65
C ILE A 396 -11.56 22.15 0.88
N GLU A 397 -11.67 22.98 -0.17
CA GLU A 397 -11.63 24.44 -0.07
C GLU A 397 -12.75 25.00 0.83
N GLU A 398 -13.99 24.53 0.60
CA GLU A 398 -15.13 24.90 1.45
C GLU A 398 -14.92 24.49 2.91
N THR A 399 -14.36 23.30 3.13
CA THR A 399 -14.07 22.81 4.48
C THR A 399 -13.02 23.67 5.17
N VAL A 400 -11.88 23.97 4.50
CA VAL A 400 -10.83 24.82 5.06
C VAL A 400 -11.39 26.21 5.41
N LYS A 401 -12.13 26.86 4.51
CA LYS A 401 -12.79 28.15 4.76
C LYS A 401 -13.79 28.12 5.92
N ALA A 402 -14.43 26.98 6.17
CA ALA A 402 -15.35 26.84 7.28
C ALA A 402 -14.64 26.75 8.65
N LEU A 403 -13.39 26.26 8.66
CA LEU A 403 -12.54 26.16 9.87
C LEU A 403 -11.89 27.49 10.26
N GLU A 404 -11.83 28.49 9.35
CA GLU A 404 -11.31 29.83 9.64
C GLU A 404 -12.27 30.67 10.54
N LYS A 405 -13.48 30.18 10.83
CA LYS A 405 -14.52 30.86 11.59
C LYS A 405 -14.58 30.37 13.05
#